data_b7524bddb969c1b6f5625a92cf752cf8
#
_entry.id   b7524bddb969c1b6f5625a92cf752cf8
#
_cell.length_a   1.000
_cell.length_b   1.000
_cell.length_c   1.000
_cell.angle_alpha   90.00
_cell.angle_beta   90.00
_cell.angle_gamma   90.00
#
_symmetry.space_group_name_H-M   'P 1'
#
loop_
_entity.id
_entity.type
_entity.pdbx_description
1 polymer ?
#
loop_
_entity_poly.entity_id
_entity_poly.type
_entity_poly.pdbx_seq_one_letter_code
_entity_poly.pdbx_strand_id
1 'polypeptide(L)'
;MEIRNIAIIAHVDHGKTTITDAIMRQTGMVTEESVTMDSDALEKERGITIYSKNTSIFYKDTKINIVDTPGHADFGSEVERVLRSIDSVLLVVDAQEGPMPQTRFVLKKSLELGIKPIVVINKIDKPAARPEIAQEQVFELFLDLGASDEQLDFTVVYAIGREGIAKRSLDDDSKDLTPLLDTILEKVPAATSNPDAPFRMQPFSLGYDNFLGRLAIGRIHEGTIRSGEVFVKKPTGEVRKGKIIKMFTFEGISRKEISQASGGDTVMIAGIPDIDIGETICMEADQEPLPAIKIDEPTITLNFLVNDSPFAGREGKFVTSKQIKERLEKELEVNVGLKVDFSNGDYYKVSGRGELHIAILIENMRREGYELQVSQPQVIIKEESGKKLEPFEEVTIDVPEQFSGTIIETLGKRKGQMTEMKPEGTQVRMVFEIPTRGILGYRNQFMIETRGEGIFASRFLEFRPHAGAISKHATGSMASMVAGKALAFSLANLQDRGVLYIGANTEVYEGMVIGNTAKGNDMAVNPIKGKNLTNMRSSGADAAIHLVPHMELTIERGFEIMADDEYLEVTPHSVRLRKQILNETQRVQAGRKKA
;
A
#
# COMPACT_ATOMS: atom_id res chain seq x y z
N MET A 1 31.01 1.13 -19.62
CA MET A 1 30.62 0.84 -18.23
C MET A 1 29.46 -0.14 -18.31
N GLU A 2 29.56 -1.27 -17.66
CA GLU A 2 28.46 -2.23 -17.60
C GLU A 2 27.33 -1.75 -16.70
N ILE A 3 26.11 -2.23 -16.94
CA ILE A 3 24.93 -1.87 -16.16
C ILE A 3 24.26 -3.17 -15.67
N ARG A 4 23.81 -3.16 -14.43
CA ARG A 4 22.95 -4.19 -13.83
C ARG A 4 21.70 -3.52 -13.30
N ASN A 5 20.53 -4.12 -13.55
CA ASN A 5 19.25 -3.61 -13.06
C ASN A 5 18.64 -4.63 -12.12
N ILE A 6 18.43 -4.27 -10.88
CA ILE A 6 17.87 -5.15 -9.84
C ILE A 6 16.71 -4.47 -9.12
N ALA A 7 15.76 -5.27 -8.66
CA ALA A 7 14.79 -4.84 -7.66
C ALA A 7 15.06 -5.54 -6.33
N ILE A 8 14.77 -4.86 -5.23
CA ILE A 8 14.82 -5.48 -3.90
C ILE A 8 13.39 -5.72 -3.43
N ILE A 9 13.09 -6.97 -3.11
CA ILE A 9 11.80 -7.43 -2.62
C ILE A 9 11.95 -8.08 -1.25
N ALA A 10 11.03 -7.79 -0.34
CA ALA A 10 11.03 -8.36 0.99
C ALA A 10 9.63 -8.25 1.61
N HIS A 11 9.38 -9.03 2.64
CA HIS A 11 8.30 -8.74 3.57
C HIS A 11 8.63 -7.48 4.41
N VAL A 12 7.59 -6.86 4.98
CA VAL A 12 7.75 -5.75 5.94
C VAL A 12 8.72 -6.21 7.05
N ASP A 13 9.58 -5.32 7.48
CA ASP A 13 10.60 -5.55 8.52
C ASP A 13 11.68 -6.61 8.23
N HIS A 14 11.72 -7.26 7.08
CA HIS A 14 12.82 -8.18 6.72
C HIS A 14 14.17 -7.48 6.45
N GLY A 15 14.18 -6.13 6.40
CA GLY A 15 15.39 -5.32 6.31
C GLY A 15 15.79 -4.90 4.89
N LYS A 16 14.82 -4.79 3.99
CA LYS A 16 15.00 -4.30 2.62
C LYS A 16 15.71 -2.95 2.58
N THR A 17 15.13 -1.92 3.17
CA THR A 17 15.69 -0.55 3.24
C THR A 17 17.04 -0.53 3.94
N THR A 18 17.19 -1.29 5.02
CA THR A 18 18.46 -1.38 5.78
C THR A 18 19.60 -1.89 4.92
N ILE A 19 19.37 -2.93 4.10
CA ILE A 19 20.38 -3.46 3.17
C ILE A 19 20.68 -2.44 2.07
N THR A 20 19.65 -1.80 1.49
CA THR A 20 19.84 -0.79 0.44
C THR A 20 20.66 0.39 0.94
N ASP A 21 20.34 0.89 2.14
CA ASP A 21 21.07 1.98 2.78
C ASP A 21 22.53 1.60 3.08
N ALA A 22 22.76 0.37 3.54
CA ALA A 22 24.12 -0.14 3.78
C ALA A 22 24.92 -0.26 2.48
N ILE A 23 24.32 -0.72 1.38
CA ILE A 23 24.93 -0.75 0.05
C ILE A 23 25.32 0.66 -0.40
N MET A 24 24.44 1.64 -0.26
CA MET A 24 24.71 3.03 -0.67
C MET A 24 25.84 3.66 0.15
N ARG A 25 25.91 3.38 1.46
CA ARG A 25 27.00 3.86 2.31
C ARG A 25 28.34 3.25 1.93
N GLN A 26 28.40 1.93 1.76
CA GLN A 26 29.63 1.24 1.39
C GLN A 26 30.17 1.68 0.04
N THR A 27 29.29 2.01 -0.91
CA THR A 27 29.70 2.48 -2.24
C THR A 27 29.96 3.99 -2.30
N GLY A 28 29.83 4.70 -1.16
CA GLY A 28 30.09 6.14 -1.07
C GLY A 28 29.03 7.02 -1.73
N MET A 29 27.87 6.46 -2.09
CA MET A 29 26.76 7.22 -2.68
C MET A 29 26.03 8.09 -1.66
N VAL A 30 26.13 7.76 -0.38
CA VAL A 30 25.57 8.51 0.75
C VAL A 30 26.62 8.58 1.84
N THR A 31 26.91 9.79 2.31
CA THR A 31 27.93 10.03 3.36
C THR A 31 27.36 10.34 4.73
N GLU A 32 26.08 10.76 4.79
CA GLU A 32 25.40 11.07 6.04
C GLU A 32 24.54 9.90 6.52
N GLU A 33 24.65 9.53 7.79
CA GLU A 33 23.85 8.45 8.40
C GLU A 33 22.33 8.74 8.42
N SER A 34 21.96 10.01 8.37
CA SER A 34 20.56 10.46 8.39
C SER A 34 19.83 10.27 7.06
N VAL A 35 20.57 10.05 5.97
CA VAL A 35 20.00 9.87 4.62
C VAL A 35 19.64 8.41 4.39
N THR A 36 18.37 8.14 4.17
CA THR A 36 17.85 6.80 3.93
C THR A 36 16.92 6.79 2.71
N MET A 37 16.73 5.61 2.11
CA MET A 37 15.74 5.42 1.05
C MET A 37 14.33 5.77 1.52
N ASP A 38 13.98 5.47 2.76
CA ASP A 38 12.70 5.87 3.36
C ASP A 38 12.73 7.35 3.78
N SER A 39 12.65 8.24 2.79
CA SER A 39 12.63 9.69 3.01
C SER A 39 11.24 10.22 3.42
N ASP A 40 10.17 9.47 3.12
CA ASP A 40 8.80 9.84 3.46
C ASP A 40 8.50 9.57 4.94
N ALA A 41 7.92 10.56 5.62
CA ALA A 41 7.59 10.47 7.04
C ALA A 41 6.54 9.37 7.32
N LEU A 42 5.60 9.14 6.39
CA LEU A 42 4.56 8.14 6.52
C LEU A 42 5.13 6.71 6.36
N GLU A 43 6.08 6.52 5.44
CA GLU A 43 6.77 5.24 5.29
C GLU A 43 7.56 4.87 6.55
N LYS A 44 8.29 5.85 7.12
CA LYS A 44 9.03 5.66 8.39
C LYS A 44 8.12 5.30 9.56
N GLU A 45 6.98 5.98 9.67
CA GLU A 45 6.02 5.75 10.76
C GLU A 45 5.35 4.38 10.65
N ARG A 46 5.06 3.94 9.43
CA ARG A 46 4.38 2.67 9.16
C ARG A 46 5.34 1.48 8.96
N GLY A 47 6.63 1.74 8.78
CA GLY A 47 7.64 0.71 8.49
C GLY A 47 7.45 0.03 7.13
N ILE A 48 6.73 0.65 6.18
CA ILE A 48 6.45 0.08 4.86
C ILE A 48 6.93 1.01 3.76
N THR A 49 7.41 0.44 2.65
CA THR A 49 7.63 1.18 1.41
C THR A 49 6.29 1.34 0.69
N ILE A 50 5.91 2.57 0.38
CA ILE A 50 4.65 2.92 -0.29
C ILE A 50 4.87 3.13 -1.78
N TYR A 51 5.92 3.88 -2.13
CA TYR A 51 6.27 4.20 -3.52
C TYR A 51 7.59 3.54 -3.91
N SER A 52 7.66 3.07 -5.16
CA SER A 52 8.92 2.56 -5.72
C SER A 52 9.95 3.68 -5.79
N LYS A 53 11.15 3.43 -5.31
CA LYS A 53 12.26 4.38 -5.33
C LYS A 53 13.39 3.85 -6.17
N ASN A 54 13.96 4.75 -6.97
CA ASN A 54 15.07 4.43 -7.85
C ASN A 54 16.35 5.01 -7.29
N THR A 55 17.38 4.19 -7.20
CA THR A 55 18.73 4.60 -6.85
C THR A 55 19.73 3.91 -7.77
N SER A 56 20.92 4.47 -7.87
CA SER A 56 22.03 3.83 -8.60
C SER A 56 23.30 3.95 -7.80
N ILE A 57 24.06 2.88 -7.81
CA ILE A 57 25.39 2.83 -7.18
C ILE A 57 26.45 2.48 -8.23
N PHE A 58 27.69 2.82 -7.92
CA PHE A 58 28.85 2.42 -8.71
C PHE A 58 29.71 1.48 -7.88
N TYR A 59 29.93 0.29 -8.41
CA TYR A 59 30.78 -0.70 -7.78
C TYR A 59 31.71 -1.33 -8.81
N LYS A 60 33.04 -1.20 -8.58
CA LYS A 60 34.07 -1.49 -9.60
C LYS A 60 33.73 -0.68 -10.88
N ASP A 61 33.79 -1.29 -12.04
CA ASP A 61 33.48 -0.62 -13.32
C ASP A 61 32.00 -0.79 -13.76
N THR A 62 31.12 -1.06 -12.82
CA THR A 62 29.70 -1.36 -13.09
C THR A 62 28.78 -0.38 -12.38
N LYS A 63 27.77 0.10 -13.11
CA LYS A 63 26.62 0.81 -12.55
C LYS A 63 25.54 -0.21 -12.19
N ILE A 64 25.06 -0.18 -10.96
CA ILE A 64 23.95 -1.02 -10.50
C ILE A 64 22.76 -0.11 -10.20
N ASN A 65 21.72 -0.22 -11.03
CA ASN A 65 20.43 0.44 -10.77
C ASN A 65 19.63 -0.45 -9.83
N ILE A 66 19.13 0.12 -8.74
CA ILE A 66 18.37 -0.56 -7.71
C ILE A 66 17.01 0.10 -7.62
N VAL A 67 15.95 -0.70 -7.76
CA VAL A 67 14.58 -0.25 -7.52
C VAL A 67 14.08 -0.87 -6.23
N ASP A 68 13.79 -0.02 -5.25
CA ASP A 68 13.11 -0.42 -4.02
C ASP A 68 11.61 -0.52 -4.29
N THR A 69 11.00 -1.68 -4.04
CA THR A 69 9.61 -1.96 -4.38
C THR A 69 8.71 -2.04 -3.14
N PRO A 70 7.45 -1.57 -3.23
CA PRO A 70 6.47 -1.81 -2.19
C PRO A 70 6.28 -3.31 -1.94
N GLY A 71 6.13 -3.70 -0.67
CA GLY A 71 5.86 -5.09 -0.30
C GLY A 71 4.37 -5.44 -0.23
N HIS A 72 3.48 -4.45 -0.14
CA HIS A 72 2.05 -4.66 0.08
C HIS A 72 1.29 -4.90 -1.24
N ALA A 73 0.33 -5.83 -1.23
CA ALA A 73 -0.44 -6.24 -2.41
C ALA A 73 -1.26 -5.09 -3.06
N ASP A 74 -1.70 -4.09 -2.26
CA ASP A 74 -2.41 -2.91 -2.77
C ASP A 74 -1.56 -2.09 -3.76
N PHE A 75 -0.23 -2.29 -3.76
CA PHE A 75 0.74 -1.68 -4.69
C PHE A 75 1.25 -2.68 -5.74
N GLY A 76 0.57 -3.81 -5.92
CA GLY A 76 1.00 -4.90 -6.81
C GLY A 76 1.29 -4.47 -8.26
N SER A 77 0.60 -3.44 -8.78
CA SER A 77 0.89 -2.90 -10.12
C SER A 77 2.22 -2.15 -10.20
N GLU A 78 2.64 -1.50 -9.13
CA GLU A 78 3.97 -0.90 -9.09
C GLU A 78 5.04 -1.97 -9.19
N VAL A 79 4.86 -3.05 -8.42
CA VAL A 79 5.76 -4.20 -8.45
C VAL A 79 5.84 -4.80 -9.85
N GLU A 80 4.71 -5.10 -10.51
CA GLU A 80 4.72 -5.72 -11.84
C GLU A 80 5.41 -4.82 -12.89
N ARG A 81 5.20 -3.50 -12.81
CA ARG A 81 5.86 -2.53 -13.70
C ARG A 81 7.37 -2.49 -13.49
N VAL A 82 7.82 -2.47 -12.24
CA VAL A 82 9.23 -2.49 -11.90
C VAL A 82 9.88 -3.79 -12.37
N LEU A 83 9.25 -4.94 -12.15
CA LEU A 83 9.80 -6.25 -12.54
C LEU A 83 10.09 -6.36 -14.04
N ARG A 84 9.36 -5.64 -14.90
CA ARG A 84 9.63 -5.59 -16.35
C ARG A 84 10.82 -4.73 -16.74
N SER A 85 11.33 -3.90 -15.82
CA SER A 85 12.45 -2.99 -16.05
C SER A 85 13.79 -3.49 -15.53
N ILE A 86 13.79 -4.63 -14.84
CA ILE A 86 14.98 -5.19 -14.16
C ILE A 86 15.44 -6.51 -14.78
N ASP A 87 16.64 -6.94 -14.41
CA ASP A 87 17.26 -8.17 -14.90
C ASP A 87 17.32 -9.26 -13.82
N SER A 88 17.24 -8.90 -12.53
CA SER A 88 17.21 -9.83 -11.41
C SER A 88 16.55 -9.20 -10.18
N VAL A 89 16.26 -10.01 -9.18
CA VAL A 89 15.63 -9.62 -7.91
C VAL A 89 16.50 -10.06 -6.75
N LEU A 90 16.68 -9.18 -5.75
CA LEU A 90 17.18 -9.58 -4.44
C LEU A 90 15.97 -9.87 -3.54
N LEU A 91 15.77 -11.13 -3.23
CA LEU A 91 14.75 -11.57 -2.28
C LEU A 91 15.33 -11.59 -0.86
N VAL A 92 14.94 -10.62 -0.04
CA VAL A 92 15.41 -10.52 1.35
C VAL A 92 14.44 -11.22 2.28
N VAL A 93 14.96 -12.20 3.04
CA VAL A 93 14.19 -13.03 3.99
C VAL A 93 14.83 -12.95 5.37
N ASP A 94 14.04 -12.73 6.40
CA ASP A 94 14.50 -12.77 7.79
C ASP A 94 14.83 -14.22 8.21
N ALA A 95 16.03 -14.44 8.74
CA ALA A 95 16.51 -15.78 9.16
C ALA A 95 15.70 -16.41 10.31
N GLN A 96 14.92 -15.61 11.05
CA GLN A 96 14.08 -16.10 12.13
C GLN A 96 12.65 -16.43 11.65
N GLU A 97 12.08 -15.59 10.77
CA GLU A 97 10.67 -15.64 10.37
C GLU A 97 10.47 -16.49 9.11
N GLY A 98 11.50 -16.61 8.25
CA GLY A 98 11.38 -17.27 6.96
C GLY A 98 10.59 -16.46 5.92
N PRO A 99 10.19 -17.07 4.80
CA PRO A 99 9.44 -16.40 3.75
C PRO A 99 7.98 -16.18 4.16
N MET A 100 7.53 -14.91 4.13
CA MET A 100 6.21 -14.49 4.56
C MET A 100 5.23 -14.29 3.38
N PRO A 101 3.89 -14.30 3.60
CA PRO A 101 2.89 -14.31 2.52
C PRO A 101 2.99 -13.17 1.51
N GLN A 102 3.36 -11.95 1.94
CA GLN A 102 3.48 -10.81 1.03
C GLN A 102 4.60 -10.99 -0.01
N THR A 103 5.68 -11.67 0.37
CA THR A 103 6.80 -11.97 -0.53
C THR A 103 6.38 -12.92 -1.66
N ARG A 104 5.40 -13.79 -1.40
CA ARG A 104 4.90 -14.81 -2.33
C ARG A 104 4.38 -14.21 -3.64
N PHE A 105 3.63 -13.10 -3.56
CA PHE A 105 3.08 -12.44 -4.75
C PHE A 105 4.19 -11.90 -5.66
N VAL A 106 5.11 -11.12 -5.09
CA VAL A 106 6.20 -10.50 -5.87
C VAL A 106 7.12 -11.55 -6.46
N LEU A 107 7.44 -12.57 -5.66
CA LEU A 107 8.27 -13.69 -6.12
C LEU A 107 7.58 -14.47 -7.26
N LYS A 108 6.28 -14.80 -7.14
CA LYS A 108 5.52 -15.47 -8.20
C LYS A 108 5.60 -14.70 -9.51
N LYS A 109 5.37 -13.38 -9.46
CA LYS A 109 5.47 -12.52 -10.66
C LYS A 109 6.88 -12.48 -11.24
N SER A 110 7.90 -12.49 -10.41
CA SER A 110 9.30 -12.55 -10.85
C SER A 110 9.58 -13.87 -11.58
N LEU A 111 9.13 -14.99 -11.02
CA LEU A 111 9.30 -16.33 -11.61
C LEU A 111 8.54 -16.48 -12.93
N GLU A 112 7.29 -15.99 -13.02
CA GLU A 112 6.47 -15.96 -14.26
C GLU A 112 7.16 -15.17 -15.39
N LEU A 113 7.95 -14.14 -15.06
CA LEU A 113 8.74 -13.35 -16.02
C LEU A 113 10.10 -14.00 -16.35
N GLY A 114 10.40 -15.19 -15.84
CA GLY A 114 11.66 -15.88 -16.06
C GLY A 114 12.85 -15.29 -15.31
N ILE A 115 12.63 -14.39 -14.36
CA ILE A 115 13.69 -13.77 -13.57
C ILE A 115 14.26 -14.80 -12.61
N LYS A 116 15.61 -14.87 -12.50
CA LYS A 116 16.31 -15.69 -11.52
C LYS A 116 16.68 -14.84 -10.30
N PRO A 117 16.03 -15.06 -9.12
CA PRO A 117 16.31 -14.30 -7.92
C PRO A 117 17.64 -14.66 -7.25
N ILE A 118 18.25 -13.69 -6.56
CA ILE A 118 19.29 -13.91 -5.55
C ILE A 118 18.60 -13.82 -4.18
N VAL A 119 18.77 -14.85 -3.35
CA VAL A 119 18.17 -14.90 -2.01
C VAL A 119 19.14 -14.35 -0.98
N VAL A 120 18.69 -13.39 -0.17
CA VAL A 120 19.48 -12.80 0.91
C VAL A 120 18.81 -13.17 2.24
N ILE A 121 19.40 -14.12 2.96
CA ILE A 121 18.96 -14.50 4.31
C ILE A 121 19.55 -13.49 5.29
N ASN A 122 18.71 -12.56 5.74
CA ASN A 122 19.11 -11.42 6.56
C ASN A 122 18.87 -11.67 8.06
N LYS A 123 19.51 -10.85 8.90
CA LYS A 123 19.40 -10.86 10.36
C LYS A 123 19.88 -12.20 10.98
N ILE A 124 20.94 -12.79 10.41
CA ILE A 124 21.55 -14.03 10.94
C ILE A 124 22.16 -13.86 12.33
N ASP A 125 22.31 -12.62 12.82
CA ASP A 125 22.79 -12.25 14.16
C ASP A 125 21.73 -12.40 15.26
N LYS A 126 20.45 -12.58 14.91
CA LYS A 126 19.39 -12.76 15.90
C LYS A 126 19.55 -14.06 16.68
N PRO A 127 19.30 -14.09 18.01
CA PRO A 127 19.44 -15.31 18.82
C PRO A 127 18.56 -16.48 18.36
N ALA A 128 17.41 -16.18 17.76
CA ALA A 128 16.47 -17.19 17.25
C ALA A 128 16.60 -17.41 15.72
N ALA A 129 17.63 -16.85 15.08
CA ALA A 129 17.88 -17.05 13.65
C ALA A 129 18.15 -18.52 13.32
N ARG A 130 17.56 -19.00 12.25
CA ARG A 130 17.72 -20.35 11.70
C ARG A 130 17.93 -20.26 10.19
N PRO A 131 19.10 -19.78 9.74
CA PRO A 131 19.33 -19.48 8.32
C PRO A 131 19.14 -20.68 7.40
N GLU A 132 19.55 -21.88 7.81
CA GLU A 132 19.40 -23.13 7.04
C GLU A 132 17.92 -23.49 6.85
N ILE A 133 17.10 -23.38 7.90
CA ILE A 133 15.66 -23.63 7.83
C ILE A 133 14.98 -22.57 6.93
N ALA A 134 15.36 -21.30 7.07
CA ALA A 134 14.83 -20.24 6.22
C ALA A 134 15.16 -20.50 4.74
N GLN A 135 16.36 -21.00 4.43
CA GLN A 135 16.74 -21.39 3.08
C GLN A 135 15.89 -22.56 2.55
N GLU A 136 15.65 -23.59 3.35
CA GLU A 136 14.76 -24.71 2.98
C GLU A 136 13.34 -24.22 2.71
N GLN A 137 12.79 -23.39 3.56
CA GLN A 137 11.46 -22.80 3.37
C GLN A 137 11.38 -21.94 2.10
N VAL A 138 12.44 -21.20 1.75
CA VAL A 138 12.50 -20.47 0.48
C VAL A 138 12.50 -21.42 -0.70
N PHE A 139 13.25 -22.52 -0.63
CA PHE A 139 13.27 -23.54 -1.67
C PHE A 139 11.89 -24.19 -1.87
N GLU A 140 11.20 -24.55 -0.78
CA GLU A 140 9.83 -25.05 -0.81
C GLU A 140 8.87 -24.01 -1.43
N LEU A 141 9.02 -22.73 -1.07
CA LEU A 141 8.23 -21.66 -1.65
C LEU A 141 8.42 -21.55 -3.18
N PHE A 142 9.66 -21.68 -3.67
CA PHE A 142 9.93 -21.66 -5.11
C PHE A 142 9.26 -22.85 -5.83
N LEU A 143 9.31 -24.05 -5.25
CA LEU A 143 8.60 -25.22 -5.76
C LEU A 143 7.09 -24.99 -5.82
N ASP A 144 6.49 -24.51 -4.74
CA ASP A 144 5.05 -24.22 -4.66
C ASP A 144 4.60 -23.17 -5.69
N LEU A 145 5.48 -22.24 -6.06
CA LEU A 145 5.21 -21.20 -7.04
C LEU A 145 5.47 -21.62 -8.49
N GLY A 146 5.91 -22.86 -8.71
CA GLY A 146 6.17 -23.42 -10.03
C GLY A 146 7.45 -22.90 -10.68
N ALA A 147 8.50 -22.64 -9.88
CA ALA A 147 9.81 -22.25 -10.38
C ALA A 147 10.38 -23.32 -11.32
N SER A 148 11.10 -22.90 -12.36
CA SER A 148 11.87 -23.81 -13.22
C SER A 148 13.11 -24.36 -12.52
N ASP A 149 13.68 -25.47 -13.04
CA ASP A 149 14.89 -26.06 -12.49
C ASP A 149 16.04 -25.04 -12.41
N GLU A 150 16.15 -24.13 -13.39
CA GLU A 150 17.15 -23.06 -13.39
C GLU A 150 16.90 -22.03 -12.28
N GLN A 151 15.63 -21.78 -11.94
CA GLN A 151 15.24 -20.84 -10.87
C GLN A 151 15.38 -21.50 -9.49
N LEU A 152 15.21 -22.82 -9.37
CA LEU A 152 15.44 -23.58 -8.14
C LEU A 152 16.92 -23.61 -7.75
N ASP A 153 17.84 -23.50 -8.73
CA ASP A 153 19.28 -23.30 -8.49
C ASP A 153 19.60 -21.82 -8.20
N PHE A 154 18.92 -21.24 -7.20
CA PHE A 154 19.15 -19.86 -6.80
C PHE A 154 20.41 -19.73 -5.93
N THR A 155 21.03 -18.55 -5.99
CA THR A 155 22.18 -18.21 -5.17
C THR A 155 21.73 -17.64 -3.83
N VAL A 156 22.34 -18.10 -2.73
CA VAL A 156 22.08 -17.60 -1.37
C VAL A 156 23.25 -16.75 -0.88
N VAL A 157 22.93 -15.64 -0.23
CA VAL A 157 23.87 -14.78 0.51
C VAL A 157 23.29 -14.56 1.91
N TYR A 158 24.10 -14.68 2.93
CA TYR A 158 23.71 -14.42 4.32
C TYR A 158 24.09 -12.99 4.69
N ALA A 159 23.25 -12.28 5.45
CA ALA A 159 23.49 -10.88 5.76
C ALA A 159 23.14 -10.49 7.20
N ILE A 160 23.85 -9.46 7.69
CA ILE A 160 23.51 -8.65 8.84
C ILE A 160 23.37 -7.22 8.31
N GLY A 161 22.22 -6.93 7.71
CA GLY A 161 22.01 -5.66 7.00
C GLY A 161 22.24 -4.43 7.87
N ARG A 162 21.89 -4.50 9.15
CA ARG A 162 22.12 -3.44 10.14
C ARG A 162 23.60 -3.07 10.30
N GLU A 163 24.48 -4.07 10.22
CA GLU A 163 25.92 -3.91 10.37
C GLU A 163 26.64 -3.73 9.04
N GLY A 164 25.92 -3.85 7.92
CA GLY A 164 26.49 -3.76 6.59
C GLY A 164 27.42 -4.94 6.25
N ILE A 165 27.08 -6.15 6.74
CA ILE A 165 27.87 -7.36 6.53
C ILE A 165 27.10 -8.34 5.67
N ALA A 166 27.79 -8.96 4.69
CA ALA A 166 27.29 -10.07 3.92
C ALA A 166 28.32 -11.21 3.86
N LYS A 167 27.85 -12.44 3.70
CA LYS A 167 28.64 -13.67 3.68
C LYS A 167 28.12 -14.61 2.59
N ARG A 168 29.01 -15.32 1.89
CA ARG A 168 28.61 -16.37 0.96
C ARG A 168 28.36 -17.72 1.68
N SER A 169 29.01 -17.90 2.82
CA SER A 169 28.82 -19.03 3.75
C SER A 169 28.71 -18.49 5.16
N LEU A 170 28.00 -19.20 6.05
CA LEU A 170 27.86 -18.80 7.45
C LEU A 170 29.21 -18.69 8.18
N ASP A 171 30.22 -19.48 7.74
CA ASP A 171 31.56 -19.49 8.30
C ASP A 171 32.50 -18.41 7.76
N ASP A 172 32.06 -17.58 6.79
CA ASP A 172 32.87 -16.52 6.22
C ASP A 172 33.17 -15.42 7.25
N ASP A 173 34.40 -14.89 7.22
CA ASP A 173 34.86 -13.80 8.08
C ASP A 173 34.68 -12.41 7.46
N SER A 174 33.80 -12.28 6.46
CA SER A 174 33.53 -11.01 5.80
C SER A 174 33.02 -9.96 6.79
N LYS A 175 33.45 -8.70 6.61
CA LYS A 175 33.12 -7.57 7.49
C LYS A 175 32.37 -6.45 6.76
N ASP A 176 32.01 -6.66 5.51
CA ASP A 176 31.32 -5.70 4.67
C ASP A 176 30.35 -6.37 3.68
N LEU A 177 29.73 -5.59 2.79
CA LEU A 177 28.80 -6.12 1.78
C LEU A 177 29.47 -6.57 0.48
N THR A 178 30.81 -6.60 0.40
CA THR A 178 31.53 -7.05 -0.79
C THR A 178 31.03 -8.42 -1.31
N PRO A 179 30.78 -9.45 -0.47
CA PRO A 179 30.26 -10.72 -0.96
C PRO A 179 28.92 -10.61 -1.67
N LEU A 180 28.02 -9.73 -1.20
CA LEU A 180 26.73 -9.48 -1.86
C LEU A 180 26.92 -8.74 -3.18
N LEU A 181 27.72 -7.66 -3.19
CA LEU A 181 28.00 -6.86 -4.39
C LEU A 181 28.70 -7.69 -5.47
N ASP A 182 29.67 -8.53 -5.10
CA ASP A 182 30.33 -9.43 -6.04
C ASP A 182 29.36 -10.51 -6.57
N THR A 183 28.46 -11.03 -5.73
CA THR A 183 27.43 -11.95 -6.17
C THR A 183 26.47 -11.31 -7.16
N ILE A 184 26.10 -10.04 -6.98
CA ILE A 184 25.30 -9.27 -7.95
C ILE A 184 26.03 -9.19 -9.30
N LEU A 185 27.33 -8.85 -9.30
CA LEU A 185 28.11 -8.78 -10.54
C LEU A 185 28.27 -10.14 -11.24
N GLU A 186 28.37 -11.22 -10.49
CA GLU A 186 28.55 -12.58 -11.01
C GLU A 186 27.25 -13.19 -11.56
N LYS A 187 26.11 -12.92 -10.91
CA LYS A 187 24.84 -13.64 -11.15
C LYS A 187 23.81 -12.85 -11.93
N VAL A 188 23.78 -11.53 -11.77
CA VAL A 188 22.88 -10.67 -12.55
C VAL A 188 23.45 -10.47 -13.93
N PRO A 189 22.71 -10.76 -15.01
CA PRO A 189 23.21 -10.53 -16.37
C PRO A 189 23.47 -9.04 -16.61
N ALA A 190 24.48 -8.72 -17.43
CA ALA A 190 24.66 -7.37 -17.92
C ALA A 190 23.44 -6.94 -18.73
N ALA A 191 22.96 -5.74 -18.49
CA ALA A 191 21.87 -5.20 -19.27
C ALA A 191 22.26 -5.18 -20.76
N THR A 192 21.40 -5.72 -21.60
CA THR A 192 21.64 -5.71 -23.05
C THR A 192 21.67 -4.26 -23.53
N SER A 193 22.78 -3.89 -24.13
CA SER A 193 22.96 -2.59 -24.75
C SER A 193 23.25 -2.82 -26.23
N ASN A 194 22.39 -2.30 -27.10
CA ASN A 194 22.65 -2.20 -28.51
C ASN A 194 22.66 -0.70 -28.87
N PRO A 195 23.79 -0.01 -28.70
CA PRO A 195 23.85 1.45 -28.85
C PRO A 195 23.61 1.92 -30.28
N ASP A 196 23.80 1.05 -31.28
CA ASP A 196 23.63 1.34 -32.70
C ASP A 196 22.18 1.09 -33.19
N ALA A 197 21.33 0.42 -32.37
CA ALA A 197 19.93 0.25 -32.69
C ALA A 197 19.16 1.58 -32.55
N PRO A 198 18.03 1.75 -33.24
CA PRO A 198 17.14 2.86 -33.00
C PRO A 198 16.64 2.86 -31.54
N PHE A 199 16.69 4.02 -30.89
CA PHE A 199 16.32 4.16 -29.48
C PHE A 199 14.89 3.71 -29.18
N ARG A 200 14.73 2.92 -28.12
CA ARG A 200 13.45 2.59 -27.49
C ARG A 200 13.55 2.59 -25.97
N MET A 201 12.60 3.26 -25.34
CA MET A 201 12.46 3.35 -23.89
C MET A 201 11.00 3.13 -23.48
N GLN A 202 10.78 2.50 -22.35
CA GLN A 202 9.45 2.33 -21.77
C GLN A 202 9.41 2.86 -20.34
N PRO A 203 8.52 3.83 -20.02
CA PRO A 203 8.27 4.27 -18.66
C PRO A 203 7.62 3.18 -17.83
N PHE A 204 8.13 2.96 -16.63
CA PHE A 204 7.53 2.10 -15.61
C PHE A 204 7.09 2.86 -14.35
N SER A 205 7.56 4.10 -14.17
CA SER A 205 7.16 4.98 -13.08
C SER A 205 7.04 6.42 -13.56
N LEU A 206 6.20 7.21 -12.89
CA LEU A 206 6.00 8.63 -13.16
C LEU A 206 6.44 9.44 -11.95
N GLY A 207 6.87 10.66 -12.20
CA GLY A 207 7.14 11.68 -11.21
C GLY A 207 6.55 13.02 -11.63
N TYR A 208 6.61 13.99 -10.75
CA TYR A 208 6.18 15.35 -11.04
C TYR A 208 7.18 16.37 -10.48
N ASP A 209 7.44 17.38 -11.27
CA ASP A 209 8.27 18.52 -10.87
C ASP A 209 7.50 19.81 -11.18
N ASN A 210 7.50 20.77 -10.26
CA ASN A 210 6.71 22.00 -10.41
C ASN A 210 7.13 22.86 -11.59
N PHE A 211 8.37 22.71 -12.11
CA PHE A 211 8.90 23.47 -13.23
C PHE A 211 8.94 22.67 -14.53
N LEU A 212 9.21 21.37 -14.44
CA LEU A 212 9.37 20.48 -15.58
C LEU A 212 8.08 19.72 -15.94
N GLY A 213 7.09 19.76 -15.07
CA GLY A 213 5.85 19.01 -15.21
C GLY A 213 6.04 17.52 -14.94
N ARG A 214 5.30 16.69 -15.69
CA ARG A 214 5.36 15.23 -15.58
C ARG A 214 6.73 14.71 -16.01
N LEU A 215 7.26 13.80 -15.20
CA LEU A 215 8.54 13.11 -15.42
C LEU A 215 8.27 11.63 -15.67
N ALA A 216 8.91 11.06 -16.67
CA ALA A 216 8.85 9.63 -16.93
C ALA A 216 10.16 8.96 -16.51
N ILE A 217 10.07 7.94 -15.67
CA ILE A 217 11.19 7.10 -15.26
C ILE A 217 11.06 5.78 -16.00
N GLY A 218 12.08 5.41 -16.77
CA GLY A 218 12.01 4.20 -17.57
C GLY A 218 13.38 3.63 -17.91
N ARG A 219 13.36 2.38 -18.34
CA ARG A 219 14.54 1.70 -18.86
C ARG A 219 14.69 1.97 -20.36
N ILE A 220 15.89 2.29 -20.77
CA ILE A 220 16.26 2.30 -22.17
C ILE A 220 16.53 0.85 -22.58
N HIS A 221 15.72 0.31 -23.49
CA HIS A 221 15.88 -1.06 -23.97
C HIS A 221 16.95 -1.16 -25.05
N GLU A 222 17.01 -0.18 -25.96
CA GLU A 222 17.93 -0.15 -27.11
C GLU A 222 18.30 1.28 -27.46
N GLY A 223 19.43 1.38 -28.15
CA GLY A 223 19.89 2.63 -28.75
C GLY A 223 20.44 3.64 -27.76
N THR A 224 20.62 4.84 -28.25
CA THR A 224 21.15 5.98 -27.49
C THR A 224 20.23 7.18 -27.67
N ILE A 225 19.95 7.91 -26.60
CA ILE A 225 19.09 9.09 -26.60
C ILE A 225 19.86 10.35 -26.20
N ARG A 226 19.47 11.45 -26.77
CA ARG A 226 19.82 12.83 -26.37
C ARG A 226 18.55 13.66 -26.31
N SER A 227 18.62 14.85 -25.71
CA SER A 227 17.49 15.79 -25.74
C SER A 227 17.12 16.12 -27.21
N GLY A 228 15.84 16.12 -27.53
CA GLY A 228 15.36 16.33 -28.90
C GLY A 228 13.94 15.81 -29.13
N GLU A 229 13.55 15.80 -30.41
CA GLU A 229 12.26 15.27 -30.84
C GLU A 229 12.26 13.74 -30.79
N VAL A 230 11.12 13.18 -30.38
CA VAL A 230 10.86 11.75 -30.29
C VAL A 230 9.42 11.45 -30.69
N PHE A 231 9.12 10.18 -30.90
CA PHE A 231 7.76 9.68 -31.06
C PHE A 231 7.36 8.91 -29.81
N VAL A 232 6.09 9.02 -29.42
CA VAL A 232 5.48 8.27 -28.34
C VAL A 232 4.39 7.40 -28.94
N LYS A 233 4.48 6.11 -28.67
CA LYS A 233 3.55 5.09 -29.19
C LYS A 233 2.77 4.45 -28.06
N LYS A 234 1.46 4.45 -28.19
CA LYS A 234 0.61 3.63 -27.31
C LYS A 234 0.65 2.16 -27.75
N PRO A 235 0.40 1.23 -26.81
CA PRO A 235 0.26 -0.18 -27.16
C PRO A 235 -0.84 -0.46 -28.23
N THR A 236 -1.82 0.45 -28.36
CA THR A 236 -2.87 0.41 -29.37
C THR A 236 -2.42 0.78 -30.79
N GLY A 237 -1.17 1.24 -30.94
CA GLY A 237 -0.60 1.68 -32.22
C GLY A 237 -0.73 3.18 -32.49
N GLU A 238 -1.44 3.94 -31.67
CA GLU A 238 -1.50 5.41 -31.79
C GLU A 238 -0.11 6.02 -31.61
N VAL A 239 0.28 6.93 -32.49
CA VAL A 239 1.60 7.59 -32.49
C VAL A 239 1.42 9.09 -32.38
N ARG A 240 2.19 9.73 -31.48
CA ARG A 240 2.28 11.18 -31.36
C ARG A 240 3.73 11.65 -31.27
N LYS A 241 3.95 12.91 -31.59
CA LYS A 241 5.25 13.55 -31.42
C LYS A 241 5.42 14.01 -29.97
N GLY A 242 6.64 13.87 -29.46
CA GLY A 242 7.06 14.37 -28.17
C GLY A 242 8.42 15.06 -28.28
N LYS A 243 8.84 15.74 -27.23
CA LYS A 243 10.17 16.37 -27.16
C LYS A 243 10.75 16.18 -25.77
N ILE A 244 11.90 15.54 -25.70
CA ILE A 244 12.68 15.45 -24.46
C ILE A 244 13.45 16.75 -24.28
N ILE A 245 13.17 17.47 -23.19
CA ILE A 245 13.80 18.74 -22.84
C ILE A 245 15.01 18.50 -21.94
N LYS A 246 14.85 17.63 -20.92
CA LYS A 246 15.89 17.27 -19.96
C LYS A 246 15.88 15.78 -19.67
N MET A 247 17.05 15.28 -19.34
CA MET A 247 17.27 13.90 -18.91
C MET A 247 18.10 13.87 -17.65
N PHE A 248 17.79 12.91 -16.77
CA PHE A 248 18.51 12.71 -15.52
C PHE A 248 18.84 11.23 -15.35
N THR A 249 19.98 10.97 -14.76
CA THR A 249 20.34 9.66 -14.20
C THR A 249 20.28 9.70 -12.67
N PHE A 250 20.30 8.55 -12.02
CA PHE A 250 20.38 8.47 -10.58
C PHE A 250 21.84 8.29 -10.13
N GLU A 251 22.24 9.01 -9.08
CA GLU A 251 23.50 8.81 -8.34
C GLU A 251 23.15 8.78 -6.84
N GLY A 252 23.19 7.60 -6.23
CA GLY A 252 22.49 7.40 -4.95
C GLY A 252 21.02 7.74 -5.10
N ILE A 253 20.45 8.48 -4.17
CA ILE A 253 19.07 8.98 -4.21
C ILE A 253 18.90 10.29 -4.99
N SER A 254 20.01 10.90 -5.44
CA SER A 254 20.01 12.18 -6.12
C SER A 254 19.83 12.02 -7.62
N ARG A 255 19.29 13.07 -8.27
CA ARG A 255 19.14 13.16 -9.72
C ARG A 255 20.28 14.00 -10.28
N LYS A 256 20.97 13.50 -11.29
CA LYS A 256 22.03 14.21 -12.03
C LYS A 256 21.60 14.42 -13.47
N GLU A 257 21.61 15.66 -13.93
CA GLU A 257 21.32 15.99 -15.32
C GLU A 257 22.41 15.42 -16.25
N ILE A 258 21.98 14.79 -17.34
CA ILE A 258 22.86 14.17 -18.35
C ILE A 258 22.43 14.62 -19.74
N SER A 259 23.42 14.66 -20.67
CA SER A 259 23.20 15.02 -22.08
C SER A 259 22.88 13.82 -22.96
N GLN A 260 23.22 12.61 -22.53
CA GLN A 260 23.09 11.38 -23.29
C GLN A 260 22.91 10.19 -22.35
N ALA A 261 22.13 9.20 -22.80
CA ALA A 261 21.98 7.90 -22.14
C ALA A 261 21.85 6.79 -23.18
N SER A 262 22.23 5.57 -22.83
CA SER A 262 22.29 4.43 -23.74
C SER A 262 21.51 3.24 -23.20
N GLY A 263 21.23 2.27 -24.06
CA GLY A 263 20.51 1.03 -23.75
C GLY A 263 21.04 0.36 -22.48
N GLY A 264 20.12 -0.20 -21.69
CA GLY A 264 20.36 -0.82 -20.40
C GLY A 264 20.22 0.12 -19.21
N ASP A 265 20.30 1.43 -19.36
CA ASP A 265 20.21 2.37 -18.24
C ASP A 265 18.77 2.73 -17.88
N THR A 266 18.56 3.05 -16.61
CA THR A 266 17.32 3.63 -16.10
C THR A 266 17.49 5.14 -15.97
N VAL A 267 16.65 5.89 -16.67
CA VAL A 267 16.71 7.34 -16.74
C VAL A 267 15.36 7.97 -16.43
N MET A 268 15.43 9.23 -16.03
CA MET A 268 14.27 10.09 -15.88
C MET A 268 14.29 11.14 -16.98
N ILE A 269 13.18 11.31 -17.68
CA ILE A 269 13.03 12.28 -18.76
C ILE A 269 11.90 13.26 -18.47
N ALA A 270 12.07 14.50 -18.96
CA ALA A 270 11.10 15.59 -18.89
C ALA A 270 10.81 16.17 -20.26
N GLY A 271 9.61 16.72 -20.48
CA GLY A 271 9.23 17.42 -21.69
C GLY A 271 8.10 16.78 -22.49
N ILE A 272 7.56 15.64 -22.03
CA ILE A 272 6.40 14.96 -22.62
C ILE A 272 5.26 14.99 -21.59
N PRO A 273 4.40 16.01 -21.59
CA PRO A 273 3.46 16.26 -20.49
C PRO A 273 2.35 15.21 -20.36
N ASP A 274 2.04 14.52 -21.44
CA ASP A 274 0.98 13.51 -21.54
C ASP A 274 1.52 12.07 -21.59
N ILE A 275 2.78 11.86 -21.24
CA ILE A 275 3.40 10.53 -21.20
C ILE A 275 2.73 9.65 -20.14
N ASP A 276 2.47 8.41 -20.50
CA ASP A 276 1.90 7.43 -19.59
C ASP A 276 2.77 6.16 -19.47
N ILE A 277 2.49 5.38 -18.45
CA ILE A 277 3.20 4.13 -18.21
C ILE A 277 2.90 3.12 -19.32
N GLY A 278 3.93 2.39 -19.72
CA GLY A 278 3.80 1.34 -20.74
C GLY A 278 3.77 1.88 -22.19
N GLU A 279 3.75 3.19 -22.39
CA GLU A 279 3.97 3.76 -23.70
C GLU A 279 5.43 3.56 -24.15
N THR A 280 5.67 3.51 -25.44
CA THR A 280 7.03 3.40 -25.98
C THR A 280 7.48 4.73 -26.51
N ILE A 281 8.63 5.23 -26.03
CA ILE A 281 9.31 6.40 -26.56
C ILE A 281 10.37 5.90 -27.54
N CYS A 282 10.34 6.40 -28.77
CA CYS A 282 11.20 5.93 -29.85
C CYS A 282 11.65 7.09 -30.77
N MET A 283 12.66 6.84 -31.61
CA MET A 283 13.17 7.86 -32.57
C MET A 283 12.37 7.91 -33.85
N GLU A 284 11.77 6.81 -34.28
CA GLU A 284 11.09 6.70 -35.56
C GLU A 284 9.62 6.28 -35.36
N ALA A 285 8.73 6.83 -36.18
CA ALA A 285 7.28 6.61 -36.06
C ALA A 285 6.85 5.18 -36.44
N ASP A 286 7.64 4.43 -37.18
CA ASP A 286 7.37 3.06 -37.64
C ASP A 286 7.99 1.97 -36.75
N GLN A 287 8.85 2.33 -35.76
CA GLN A 287 9.40 1.37 -34.81
C GLN A 287 8.26 0.62 -34.08
N GLU A 288 8.43 -0.67 -33.85
CA GLU A 288 7.48 -1.47 -33.07
C GLU A 288 7.43 -1.03 -31.60
N PRO A 289 6.23 -0.88 -31.01
CA PRO A 289 6.10 -0.59 -29.60
C PRO A 289 6.60 -1.77 -28.76
N LEU A 290 7.14 -1.46 -27.58
CA LEU A 290 7.47 -2.46 -26.57
C LEU A 290 6.19 -3.12 -26.03
N PRO A 291 6.27 -4.35 -25.52
CA PRO A 291 5.11 -5.04 -24.95
C PRO A 291 4.39 -4.19 -23.91
N ALA A 292 3.05 -4.18 -23.98
CA ALA A 292 2.24 -3.39 -23.06
C ALA A 292 2.47 -3.81 -21.61
N ILE A 293 2.59 -2.82 -20.72
CA ILE A 293 2.54 -3.05 -19.27
C ILE A 293 1.06 -3.05 -18.88
N LYS A 294 0.60 -4.17 -18.33
CA LYS A 294 -0.78 -4.28 -17.85
C LYS A 294 -0.89 -3.53 -16.52
N ILE A 295 -1.77 -2.55 -16.47
CA ILE A 295 -2.12 -1.83 -15.25
C ILE A 295 -3.41 -2.43 -14.74
N ASP A 296 -3.41 -2.97 -13.51
CA ASP A 296 -4.64 -3.52 -12.94
C ASP A 296 -5.65 -2.41 -12.67
N GLU A 297 -6.90 -2.74 -12.79
CA GLU A 297 -7.99 -1.80 -12.58
C GLU A 297 -8.29 -1.57 -11.10
N PRO A 298 -8.84 -0.41 -10.74
CA PRO A 298 -9.34 -0.16 -9.40
C PRO A 298 -10.43 -1.17 -9.02
N THR A 299 -10.45 -1.56 -7.74
CA THR A 299 -11.42 -2.51 -7.18
C THR A 299 -12.43 -1.86 -6.26
N ILE A 300 -12.06 -0.74 -5.63
CA ILE A 300 -12.91 0.00 -4.69
C ILE A 300 -13.07 1.47 -5.11
N THR A 301 -14.13 2.07 -4.65
CA THR A 301 -14.44 3.48 -4.88
C THR A 301 -15.09 4.10 -3.66
N LEU A 302 -14.84 5.39 -3.44
CA LEU A 302 -15.52 6.20 -2.42
C LEU A 302 -15.61 7.66 -2.87
N ASN A 303 -16.47 8.41 -2.21
CA ASN A 303 -16.68 9.82 -2.52
C ASN A 303 -15.84 10.70 -1.59
N PHE A 304 -15.12 11.66 -2.16
CA PHE A 304 -14.45 12.75 -1.45
C PHE A 304 -15.30 13.98 -1.51
N LEU A 305 -15.62 14.55 -0.35
CA LEU A 305 -16.51 15.71 -0.19
C LEU A 305 -15.81 16.77 0.67
N VAL A 306 -16.28 17.99 0.51
CA VAL A 306 -15.95 19.06 1.46
C VAL A 306 -16.52 18.69 2.83
N ASN A 307 -15.75 18.92 3.89
CA ASN A 307 -16.25 18.76 5.25
C ASN A 307 -17.30 19.84 5.54
N ASP A 308 -18.52 19.44 5.82
CA ASP A 308 -19.66 20.29 6.20
C ASP A 308 -20.14 20.01 7.63
N SER A 309 -19.30 19.39 8.46
CA SER A 309 -19.59 19.17 9.87
C SER A 309 -19.65 20.49 10.66
N PRO A 310 -20.26 20.50 11.86
CA PRO A 310 -20.23 21.68 12.75
C PRO A 310 -18.81 22.14 13.17
N PHE A 311 -17.78 21.31 12.95
CA PHE A 311 -16.39 21.64 13.21
C PHE A 311 -15.59 21.98 11.95
N ALA A 312 -16.25 22.03 10.79
CA ALA A 312 -15.61 22.34 9.52
C ALA A 312 -14.81 23.68 9.56
N GLY A 313 -13.61 23.66 8.97
CA GLY A 313 -12.73 24.82 8.86
C GLY A 313 -12.02 25.24 10.16
N ARG A 314 -12.11 24.44 11.23
CA ARG A 314 -11.40 24.76 12.48
C ARG A 314 -9.93 24.35 12.46
N GLU A 315 -9.60 23.29 11.74
CA GLU A 315 -8.28 22.66 11.76
C GLU A 315 -7.59 22.70 10.40
N GLY A 316 -8.37 22.63 9.31
CA GLY A 316 -7.86 22.57 7.95
C GLY A 316 -7.41 23.90 7.37
N LYS A 317 -6.34 23.86 6.59
CA LYS A 317 -5.82 24.98 5.79
C LYS A 317 -6.47 25.04 4.42
N PHE A 318 -6.72 23.85 3.85
CA PHE A 318 -7.35 23.65 2.55
C PHE A 318 -8.68 22.94 2.74
N VAL A 319 -9.77 23.70 2.58
CA VAL A 319 -11.13 23.24 2.98
C VAL A 319 -12.15 23.34 1.84
N THR A 320 -11.75 23.81 0.66
CA THR A 320 -12.67 24.04 -0.45
C THR A 320 -12.65 22.91 -1.48
N SER A 321 -13.78 22.71 -2.17
CA SER A 321 -13.90 21.74 -3.25
C SER A 321 -12.83 21.95 -4.35
N LYS A 322 -12.55 23.20 -4.72
CA LYS A 322 -11.53 23.54 -5.71
C LYS A 322 -10.13 23.06 -5.29
N GLN A 323 -9.75 23.29 -4.01
CA GLN A 323 -8.45 22.87 -3.49
C GLN A 323 -8.32 21.34 -3.46
N ILE A 324 -9.38 20.64 -3.05
CA ILE A 324 -9.43 19.17 -3.08
C ILE A 324 -9.27 18.68 -4.52
N LYS A 325 -9.95 19.28 -5.49
CA LYS A 325 -9.84 18.94 -6.91
C LYS A 325 -8.42 19.10 -7.42
N GLU A 326 -7.83 20.27 -7.23
CA GLU A 326 -6.45 20.58 -7.67
C GLU A 326 -5.44 19.57 -7.07
N ARG A 327 -5.65 19.16 -5.82
CA ARG A 327 -4.79 18.16 -5.17
C ARG A 327 -4.96 16.78 -5.78
N LEU A 328 -6.21 16.37 -6.06
CA LEU A 328 -6.50 15.10 -6.72
C LEU A 328 -5.98 15.07 -8.17
N GLU A 329 -6.10 16.16 -8.92
CA GLU A 329 -5.52 16.30 -10.25
C GLU A 329 -4.00 16.12 -10.21
N LYS A 330 -3.33 16.69 -9.19
CA LYS A 330 -1.88 16.53 -8.97
C LYS A 330 -1.49 15.09 -8.64
N GLU A 331 -2.32 14.39 -7.86
CA GLU A 331 -2.10 12.97 -7.56
C GLU A 331 -2.16 12.11 -8.83
N LEU A 332 -3.08 12.39 -9.74
CA LEU A 332 -3.22 11.67 -11.01
C LEU A 332 -2.00 11.81 -11.93
N GLU A 333 -1.15 12.82 -11.73
CA GLU A 333 0.08 12.97 -12.51
C GLU A 333 1.11 11.86 -12.21
N VAL A 334 1.07 11.28 -11.02
CA VAL A 334 2.05 10.28 -10.55
C VAL A 334 1.44 8.93 -10.21
N ASN A 335 0.19 8.92 -9.75
CA ASN A 335 -0.50 7.74 -9.23
C ASN A 335 -1.39 7.09 -10.30
N VAL A 336 -0.83 6.18 -11.08
CA VAL A 336 -1.52 5.53 -12.21
C VAL A 336 -2.58 4.52 -11.76
N GLY A 337 -2.49 4.02 -10.53
CA GLY A 337 -3.50 3.11 -9.94
C GLY A 337 -4.77 3.83 -9.44
N LEU A 338 -4.78 5.17 -9.49
CA LEU A 338 -5.90 5.99 -9.05
C LEU A 338 -6.75 6.45 -10.25
N LYS A 339 -8.06 6.45 -10.10
CA LYS A 339 -8.98 7.10 -11.04
C LYS A 339 -9.90 8.04 -10.29
N VAL A 340 -10.11 9.23 -10.81
CA VAL A 340 -11.01 10.22 -10.21
C VAL A 340 -12.01 10.70 -11.24
N ASP A 341 -13.28 10.63 -10.88
CA ASP A 341 -14.36 11.22 -11.67
C ASP A 341 -14.76 12.56 -11.04
N PHE A 342 -14.56 13.64 -11.80
CA PHE A 342 -14.87 15.03 -11.44
C PHE A 342 -16.19 15.52 -12.00
N SER A 343 -17.00 14.67 -12.61
CA SER A 343 -18.25 15.05 -13.29
C SER A 343 -19.34 15.52 -12.33
N ASN A 344 -19.31 15.09 -11.06
CA ASN A 344 -20.26 15.51 -10.04
C ASN A 344 -19.78 16.79 -9.36
N GLY A 345 -20.69 17.74 -9.13
CA GLY A 345 -20.39 19.02 -8.47
C GLY A 345 -20.25 18.93 -6.95
N ASP A 346 -20.90 17.94 -6.33
CA ASP A 346 -21.01 17.83 -4.86
C ASP A 346 -19.89 16.96 -4.25
N TYR A 347 -19.34 16.03 -5.04
CA TYR A 347 -18.28 15.14 -4.59
C TYR A 347 -17.40 14.67 -5.76
N TYR A 348 -16.20 14.20 -5.44
CA TYR A 348 -15.31 13.55 -6.38
C TYR A 348 -15.27 12.06 -6.10
N LYS A 349 -15.57 11.26 -7.13
CA LYS A 349 -15.54 9.80 -7.00
C LYS A 349 -14.13 9.30 -7.23
N VAL A 350 -13.48 8.88 -6.16
CA VAL A 350 -12.10 8.38 -6.15
C VAL A 350 -12.11 6.86 -6.15
N SER A 351 -11.42 6.26 -7.10
CA SER A 351 -11.33 4.80 -7.25
C SER A 351 -9.88 4.35 -7.15
N GLY A 352 -9.63 3.35 -6.33
CA GLY A 352 -8.29 2.80 -6.07
C GLY A 352 -8.32 1.28 -5.96
N ARG A 353 -7.14 0.69 -5.75
CA ARG A 353 -6.99 -0.76 -5.71
C ARG A 353 -7.42 -1.41 -4.42
N GLY A 354 -7.19 -0.73 -3.29
CA GLY A 354 -7.49 -1.26 -1.97
C GLY A 354 -7.66 -0.15 -0.96
N GLU A 355 -8.10 -0.52 0.25
CA GLU A 355 -8.35 0.41 1.34
C GLU A 355 -7.08 1.16 1.75
N LEU A 356 -5.94 0.46 1.81
CA LEU A 356 -4.66 1.07 2.20
C LEU A 356 -4.18 2.10 1.17
N HIS A 357 -4.35 1.83 -0.13
CA HIS A 357 -3.98 2.77 -1.20
C HIS A 357 -4.71 4.12 -1.03
N ILE A 358 -6.02 4.08 -0.77
CA ILE A 358 -6.81 5.31 -0.58
C ILE A 358 -6.56 5.93 0.80
N ALA A 359 -6.36 5.13 1.85
CA ALA A 359 -6.03 5.64 3.18
C ALA A 359 -4.72 6.44 3.18
N ILE A 360 -3.72 5.99 2.42
CA ILE A 360 -2.46 6.71 2.24
C ILE A 360 -2.66 8.05 1.52
N LEU A 361 -3.47 8.08 0.46
CA LEU A 361 -3.80 9.34 -0.20
C LEU A 361 -4.44 10.33 0.77
N ILE A 362 -5.43 9.89 1.55
CA ILE A 362 -6.11 10.74 2.53
C ILE A 362 -5.14 11.19 3.63
N GLU A 363 -4.28 10.30 4.12
CA GLU A 363 -3.30 10.64 5.15
C GLU A 363 -2.26 11.66 4.64
N ASN A 364 -1.80 11.55 3.39
CA ASN A 364 -0.94 12.54 2.76
C ASN A 364 -1.65 13.91 2.65
N MET A 365 -2.90 13.92 2.18
CA MET A 365 -3.70 15.15 2.13
C MET A 365 -3.87 15.78 3.52
N ARG A 366 -4.16 14.95 4.53
CA ARG A 366 -4.27 15.38 5.94
C ARG A 366 -2.99 16.07 6.43
N ARG A 367 -1.82 15.47 6.18
CA ARG A 367 -0.50 16.03 6.57
C ARG A 367 -0.15 17.31 5.82
N GLU A 368 -0.63 17.45 4.58
CA GLU A 368 -0.51 18.68 3.80
C GLU A 368 -1.42 19.81 4.31
N GLY A 369 -2.34 19.51 5.23
CA GLY A 369 -3.26 20.47 5.84
C GLY A 369 -4.65 20.52 5.22
N TYR A 370 -5.03 19.51 4.45
CA TYR A 370 -6.40 19.38 3.91
C TYR A 370 -7.37 18.90 4.98
N GLU A 371 -8.61 19.41 4.86
CA GLU A 371 -9.76 18.96 5.63
C GLU A 371 -10.85 18.53 4.64
N LEU A 372 -11.33 17.29 4.80
CA LEU A 372 -12.31 16.68 3.93
C LEU A 372 -13.13 15.63 4.68
N GLN A 373 -14.19 15.16 4.03
CA GLN A 373 -14.91 13.98 4.48
C GLN A 373 -15.03 12.97 3.35
N VAL A 374 -15.10 11.69 3.70
CA VAL A 374 -15.21 10.60 2.73
C VAL A 374 -16.35 9.66 3.08
N SER A 375 -16.95 9.07 2.05
CA SER A 375 -17.99 8.05 2.20
C SER A 375 -17.37 6.69 2.51
N GLN A 376 -18.21 5.73 2.90
CA GLN A 376 -17.81 4.33 3.02
C GLN A 376 -17.23 3.81 1.69
N PRO A 377 -16.09 3.08 1.73
CA PRO A 377 -15.57 2.37 0.57
C PRO A 377 -16.56 1.34 0.04
N GLN A 378 -16.77 1.33 -1.27
CA GLN A 378 -17.63 0.38 -1.96
C GLN A 378 -16.84 -0.33 -3.06
N VAL A 379 -17.14 -1.60 -3.31
CA VAL A 379 -16.52 -2.32 -4.43
C VAL A 379 -17.09 -1.82 -5.75
N ILE A 380 -16.26 -1.82 -6.77
CA ILE A 380 -16.67 -1.47 -8.12
C ILE A 380 -17.41 -2.66 -8.72
N ILE A 381 -18.66 -2.45 -9.08
CA ILE A 381 -19.47 -3.43 -9.81
C ILE A 381 -19.43 -3.07 -11.28
N LYS A 382 -18.99 -4.00 -12.14
CA LYS A 382 -19.07 -3.89 -13.59
C LYS A 382 -20.32 -4.58 -14.11
N GLU A 383 -20.82 -4.09 -15.21
CA GLU A 383 -21.93 -4.75 -15.94
C GLU A 383 -21.45 -5.12 -17.33
N GLU A 384 -21.30 -6.42 -17.58
CA GLU A 384 -20.88 -6.95 -18.86
C GLU A 384 -21.91 -7.97 -19.38
N SER A 385 -22.41 -7.74 -20.57
CA SER A 385 -23.43 -8.62 -21.20
C SER A 385 -24.66 -8.87 -20.31
N GLY A 386 -25.09 -7.85 -19.54
CA GLY A 386 -26.24 -7.93 -18.62
C GLY A 386 -25.99 -8.70 -17.33
N LYS A 387 -24.74 -9.08 -17.06
CA LYS A 387 -24.31 -9.72 -15.79
C LYS A 387 -23.50 -8.75 -14.95
N LYS A 388 -23.81 -8.72 -13.67
CA LYS A 388 -23.01 -7.96 -12.69
C LYS A 388 -21.78 -8.76 -12.32
N LEU A 389 -20.61 -8.14 -12.46
CA LEU A 389 -19.31 -8.67 -12.07
C LEU A 389 -18.78 -7.86 -10.89
N GLU A 390 -18.16 -8.54 -9.95
CA GLU A 390 -17.47 -7.94 -8.80
C GLU A 390 -16.02 -8.44 -8.71
N PRO A 391 -15.11 -7.65 -8.09
CA PRO A 391 -13.73 -8.06 -7.94
C PRO A 391 -13.61 -9.18 -6.90
N PHE A 392 -12.75 -10.16 -7.22
CA PHE A 392 -12.37 -11.25 -6.33
C PHE A 392 -10.90 -11.15 -5.96
N GLU A 393 -10.59 -11.57 -4.74
CA GLU A 393 -9.24 -11.64 -4.22
C GLU A 393 -8.88 -13.06 -3.78
N GLU A 394 -7.62 -13.39 -3.92
CA GLU A 394 -7.00 -14.52 -3.25
C GLU A 394 -6.49 -14.02 -1.90
N VAL A 395 -6.93 -14.68 -0.85
CA VAL A 395 -6.55 -14.36 0.52
C VAL A 395 -5.71 -15.50 1.07
N THR A 396 -4.48 -15.20 1.46
CA THR A 396 -3.58 -16.13 2.14
C THR A 396 -3.54 -15.79 3.62
N ILE A 397 -3.78 -16.79 4.45
CA ILE A 397 -3.85 -16.66 5.91
C ILE A 397 -2.94 -17.68 6.55
N ASP A 398 -2.05 -17.21 7.43
CA ASP A 398 -1.24 -18.05 8.31
C ASP A 398 -1.70 -17.83 9.75
N VAL A 399 -2.15 -18.89 10.41
CA VAL A 399 -2.66 -18.84 11.79
C VAL A 399 -2.25 -20.10 12.57
N PRO A 400 -2.10 -20.00 13.91
CA PRO A 400 -2.08 -21.17 14.77
C PRO A 400 -3.31 -22.07 14.54
N GLU A 401 -3.12 -23.39 14.53
CA GLU A 401 -4.17 -24.37 14.19
C GLU A 401 -5.47 -24.16 14.98
N GLN A 402 -5.37 -23.72 16.24
CA GLN A 402 -6.53 -23.46 17.11
C GLN A 402 -7.51 -22.41 16.59
N PHE A 403 -7.09 -21.51 15.71
CA PHE A 403 -7.93 -20.44 15.14
C PHE A 403 -8.49 -20.79 13.77
N SER A 404 -8.00 -21.85 13.12
CA SER A 404 -8.35 -22.20 11.72
C SER A 404 -9.86 -22.39 11.53
N GLY A 405 -10.52 -23.09 12.45
CA GLY A 405 -11.97 -23.35 12.39
C GLY A 405 -12.81 -22.06 12.39
N THR A 406 -12.46 -21.10 13.26
CA THR A 406 -13.15 -19.80 13.33
C THR A 406 -13.00 -19.01 12.03
N ILE A 407 -11.80 -19.01 11.47
CA ILE A 407 -11.51 -18.30 10.22
C ILE A 407 -12.26 -18.90 9.04
N ILE A 408 -12.27 -20.24 8.93
CA ILE A 408 -13.01 -20.96 7.88
C ILE A 408 -14.50 -20.62 7.93
N GLU A 409 -15.08 -20.65 9.13
CA GLU A 409 -16.50 -20.31 9.33
C GLU A 409 -16.79 -18.86 8.95
N THR A 410 -15.96 -17.92 9.41
CA THR A 410 -16.17 -16.48 9.17
C THR A 410 -16.03 -16.14 7.68
N LEU A 411 -14.98 -16.62 7.02
CA LEU A 411 -14.80 -16.36 5.59
C LEU A 411 -15.84 -17.08 4.72
N GLY A 412 -16.26 -18.27 5.11
CA GLY A 412 -17.34 -19.00 4.44
C GLY A 412 -18.67 -18.21 4.44
N LYS A 413 -19.04 -17.59 5.58
CA LYS A 413 -20.21 -16.67 5.67
C LYS A 413 -20.06 -15.44 4.77
N ARG A 414 -18.82 -15.00 4.53
CA ARG A 414 -18.46 -13.88 3.66
C ARG A 414 -18.26 -14.28 2.19
N LYS A 415 -18.68 -15.51 1.81
CA LYS A 415 -18.57 -16.08 0.45
C LYS A 415 -17.14 -16.43 0.03
N GLY A 416 -16.22 -16.61 0.97
CA GLY A 416 -14.90 -17.16 0.71
C GLY A 416 -14.97 -18.66 0.42
N GLN A 417 -14.26 -19.09 -0.61
CA GLN A 417 -14.07 -20.50 -0.97
C GLN A 417 -12.62 -20.86 -0.67
N MET A 418 -12.42 -21.81 0.25
CA MET A 418 -11.07 -22.30 0.56
C MET A 418 -10.59 -23.16 -0.61
N THR A 419 -9.43 -22.83 -1.14
CA THR A 419 -8.79 -23.54 -2.25
C THR A 419 -7.65 -24.43 -1.77
N GLU A 420 -6.99 -24.04 -0.68
CA GLU A 420 -5.85 -24.77 -0.14
C GLU A 420 -5.81 -24.67 1.39
N MET A 421 -5.37 -25.76 2.03
CA MET A 421 -5.06 -25.79 3.46
C MET A 421 -3.83 -26.67 3.70
N LYS A 422 -2.75 -26.09 4.21
CA LYS A 422 -1.46 -26.77 4.42
C LYS A 422 -0.99 -26.55 5.86
N PRO A 423 -0.80 -27.63 6.65
CA PRO A 423 -0.17 -27.50 7.97
C PRO A 423 1.33 -27.16 7.82
N GLU A 424 1.80 -26.17 8.56
CA GLU A 424 3.20 -25.75 8.63
C GLU A 424 3.67 -25.75 10.10
N GLY A 425 4.03 -26.90 10.63
CA GLY A 425 4.41 -27.07 12.04
C GLY A 425 3.25 -26.81 13.00
N THR A 426 3.30 -25.72 13.79
CA THR A 426 2.24 -25.28 14.69
C THR A 426 1.27 -24.30 14.05
N GLN A 427 1.54 -23.87 12.82
CA GLN A 427 0.74 -22.96 12.03
C GLN A 427 -0.02 -23.73 10.94
N VAL A 428 -1.09 -23.13 10.44
CA VAL A 428 -1.83 -23.61 9.28
C VAL A 428 -1.92 -22.48 8.26
N ARG A 429 -1.44 -22.74 7.05
CA ARG A 429 -1.66 -21.86 5.91
C ARG A 429 -2.95 -22.23 5.22
N MET A 430 -3.80 -21.24 4.98
CA MET A 430 -5.06 -21.37 4.25
C MET A 430 -5.11 -20.37 3.11
N VAL A 431 -5.60 -20.80 1.96
CA VAL A 431 -5.83 -19.92 0.81
C VAL A 431 -7.31 -19.92 0.47
N PHE A 432 -7.86 -18.73 0.27
CA PHE A 432 -9.27 -18.54 -0.09
C PHE A 432 -9.38 -17.66 -1.33
N GLU A 433 -10.38 -17.95 -2.16
CA GLU A 433 -10.88 -17.01 -3.16
C GLU A 433 -12.18 -16.38 -2.64
N ILE A 434 -12.24 -15.06 -2.57
CA ILE A 434 -13.32 -14.34 -1.91
C ILE A 434 -13.64 -13.03 -2.66
N PRO A 435 -14.94 -12.64 -2.77
CA PRO A 435 -15.27 -11.31 -3.28
C PRO A 435 -14.65 -10.22 -2.41
N THR A 436 -14.06 -9.18 -3.02
CA THR A 436 -13.43 -8.04 -2.29
C THR A 436 -14.35 -7.46 -1.22
N ARG A 437 -15.66 -7.33 -1.47
CA ARG A 437 -16.62 -6.86 -0.45
C ARG A 437 -16.77 -7.82 0.74
N GLY A 438 -16.33 -9.06 0.62
CA GLY A 438 -16.29 -10.02 1.73
C GLY A 438 -15.17 -9.77 2.71
N ILE A 439 -14.07 -9.16 2.26
CA ILE A 439 -12.92 -8.83 3.11
C ILE A 439 -12.90 -7.37 3.57
N LEU A 440 -13.68 -6.47 2.94
CA LEU A 440 -13.82 -5.10 3.41
C LEU A 440 -14.29 -5.08 4.87
N GLY A 441 -13.51 -4.42 5.73
CA GLY A 441 -13.75 -4.34 7.17
C GLY A 441 -13.53 -5.66 7.93
N TYR A 442 -12.80 -6.63 7.38
CA TYR A 442 -12.54 -7.91 8.07
C TYR A 442 -11.21 -7.92 8.85
N ARG A 443 -10.25 -7.12 8.43
CA ARG A 443 -8.87 -7.18 8.96
C ARG A 443 -8.81 -7.01 10.49
N ASN A 444 -9.56 -6.07 11.06
CA ASN A 444 -9.60 -5.87 12.50
C ASN A 444 -10.30 -7.04 13.23
N GLN A 445 -11.40 -7.54 12.66
CA GLN A 445 -12.07 -8.73 13.18
C GLN A 445 -11.14 -9.94 13.18
N PHE A 446 -10.38 -10.14 12.10
CA PHE A 446 -9.36 -11.18 11.98
C PHE A 446 -8.29 -11.07 13.08
N MET A 447 -7.77 -9.86 13.34
CA MET A 447 -6.79 -9.63 14.41
C MET A 447 -7.35 -9.99 15.80
N ILE A 448 -8.63 -9.72 16.04
CA ILE A 448 -9.30 -10.09 17.29
C ILE A 448 -9.49 -11.61 17.36
N GLU A 449 -9.99 -12.24 16.29
CA GLU A 449 -10.23 -13.69 16.20
C GLU A 449 -8.94 -14.50 16.39
N THR A 450 -7.81 -13.99 15.90
CA THR A 450 -6.49 -14.63 15.99
C THR A 450 -5.64 -14.11 17.16
N ARG A 451 -6.17 -13.23 18.01
CA ARG A 451 -5.45 -12.58 19.13
C ARG A 451 -4.15 -11.87 18.69
N GLY A 452 -4.12 -11.40 17.45
CA GLY A 452 -2.94 -10.77 16.89
C GLY A 452 -1.87 -11.73 16.35
N GLU A 453 -2.07 -13.04 16.45
CA GLU A 453 -1.09 -14.05 16.02
C GLU A 453 -1.22 -14.43 14.53
N GLY A 454 -2.32 -14.00 13.87
CA GLY A 454 -2.59 -14.32 12.48
C GLY A 454 -1.96 -13.35 11.51
N ILE A 455 -1.56 -13.86 10.35
CA ILE A 455 -1.08 -13.08 9.22
C ILE A 455 -2.12 -13.15 8.12
N PHE A 456 -2.49 -11.99 7.58
CA PHE A 456 -3.49 -11.84 6.53
C PHE A 456 -2.90 -11.08 5.34
N ALA A 457 -2.90 -11.71 4.18
CA ALA A 457 -2.50 -11.09 2.92
C ALA A 457 -3.58 -11.35 1.86
N SER A 458 -3.89 -10.35 1.05
CA SER A 458 -4.83 -10.49 -0.06
C SER A 458 -4.24 -9.93 -1.35
N ARG A 459 -4.64 -10.48 -2.49
CA ARG A 459 -4.30 -9.96 -3.81
C ARG A 459 -5.49 -10.04 -4.74
N PHE A 460 -5.65 -9.05 -5.61
CA PHE A 460 -6.66 -9.06 -6.65
C PHE A 460 -6.42 -10.23 -7.62
N LEU A 461 -7.49 -10.93 -7.97
CA LEU A 461 -7.49 -11.97 -9.01
C LEU A 461 -8.09 -11.42 -10.30
N GLU A 462 -9.40 -11.28 -10.34
CA GLU A 462 -10.17 -10.89 -11.52
C GLU A 462 -11.58 -10.45 -11.13
N PHE A 463 -12.32 -9.93 -12.10
CA PHE A 463 -13.75 -9.69 -11.95
C PHE A 463 -14.53 -10.98 -12.30
N ARG A 464 -15.40 -11.42 -11.38
CA ARG A 464 -16.24 -12.63 -11.52
C ARG A 464 -17.71 -12.29 -11.28
N PRO A 465 -18.64 -13.18 -11.67
CA PRO A 465 -20.06 -12.99 -11.38
C PRO A 465 -20.34 -12.73 -9.90
N HIS A 466 -21.24 -11.79 -9.64
CA HIS A 466 -21.59 -11.34 -8.29
C HIS A 466 -22.07 -12.51 -7.42
N ALA A 467 -21.42 -12.73 -6.26
CA ALA A 467 -21.62 -13.89 -5.38
C ALA A 467 -22.91 -13.85 -4.53
N GLY A 468 -23.79 -12.87 -4.76
CA GLY A 468 -25.04 -12.72 -3.99
C GLY A 468 -24.84 -11.95 -2.66
N ALA A 469 -25.82 -12.00 -1.77
CA ALA A 469 -25.76 -11.29 -0.49
C ALA A 469 -24.68 -11.85 0.43
N ILE A 470 -23.93 -10.95 1.08
CA ILE A 470 -22.94 -11.30 2.12
C ILE A 470 -23.50 -10.86 3.46
N SER A 471 -23.51 -11.78 4.44
CA SER A 471 -23.85 -11.45 5.81
C SER A 471 -22.66 -10.75 6.47
N LYS A 472 -22.79 -9.46 6.73
CA LYS A 472 -21.84 -8.70 7.56
C LYS A 472 -22.40 -8.58 8.97
N HIS A 473 -21.54 -8.69 9.96
CA HIS A 473 -21.93 -8.35 11.33
C HIS A 473 -22.04 -6.82 11.41
N ALA A 474 -23.25 -6.29 11.38
CA ALA A 474 -23.47 -4.86 11.53
C ALA A 474 -23.35 -4.49 13.02
N THR A 475 -22.39 -3.65 13.36
CA THR A 475 -22.37 -2.93 14.63
C THR A 475 -23.16 -1.65 14.47
N GLY A 476 -24.03 -1.32 15.43
CA GLY A 476 -24.71 -0.02 15.41
C GLY A 476 -23.80 1.10 15.94
N SER A 477 -24.17 2.33 15.69
CA SER A 477 -23.40 3.52 16.06
C SER A 477 -24.01 4.23 17.27
N MET A 478 -23.17 4.71 18.20
CA MET A 478 -23.56 5.64 19.25
C MET A 478 -23.42 7.07 18.72
N ALA A 479 -24.51 7.67 18.26
CA ALA A 479 -24.52 9.04 17.75
C ALA A 479 -24.86 10.04 18.84
N SER A 480 -24.07 11.07 19.02
CA SER A 480 -24.37 12.16 19.95
C SER A 480 -25.63 12.91 19.53
N MET A 481 -26.54 13.16 20.48
CA MET A 481 -27.73 14.00 20.28
C MET A 481 -27.50 15.47 20.63
N VAL A 482 -26.31 15.83 21.10
CA VAL A 482 -26.02 17.16 21.64
C VAL A 482 -24.60 17.60 21.29
N ALA A 483 -24.39 18.92 21.31
CA ALA A 483 -23.07 19.51 21.20
C ALA A 483 -22.51 19.90 22.59
N GLY A 484 -21.21 19.73 22.81
CA GLY A 484 -20.53 20.12 24.05
C GLY A 484 -19.30 19.25 24.34
N LYS A 485 -18.82 19.28 25.59
CA LYS A 485 -17.69 18.45 26.03
C LYS A 485 -18.16 17.18 26.70
N ALA A 486 -17.68 16.04 26.27
CA ALA A 486 -17.98 14.74 26.84
C ALA A 486 -17.52 14.64 28.29
N LEU A 487 -18.39 14.17 29.19
CA LEU A 487 -18.10 14.04 30.62
C LEU A 487 -17.79 12.57 30.96
N ALA A 488 -16.79 12.37 31.82
CA ALA A 488 -16.40 11.04 32.29
C ALA A 488 -17.56 10.22 32.86
N PHE A 489 -18.46 10.87 33.59
CA PHE A 489 -19.66 10.22 34.17
C PHE A 489 -20.59 9.64 33.08
N SER A 490 -20.80 10.38 32.00
CA SER A 490 -21.64 9.91 30.90
C SER A 490 -20.95 8.79 30.11
N LEU A 491 -19.66 8.94 29.83
CA LEU A 491 -18.87 7.94 29.10
C LEU A 491 -18.79 6.61 29.88
N ALA A 492 -18.66 6.64 31.21
CA ALA A 492 -18.68 5.45 32.05
C ALA A 492 -20.00 4.64 31.92
N ASN A 493 -21.14 5.30 31.76
CA ASN A 493 -22.40 4.63 31.51
C ASN A 493 -22.57 4.13 30.05
N LEU A 494 -21.82 4.70 29.11
CA LEU A 494 -21.89 4.31 27.71
C LEU A 494 -20.93 3.16 27.38
N GLN A 495 -19.79 3.04 28.06
CA GLN A 495 -18.80 1.98 27.81
C GLN A 495 -19.35 0.57 28.06
N ASP A 496 -20.39 0.40 28.91
CA ASP A 496 -21.05 -0.88 29.14
C ASP A 496 -21.91 -1.32 27.93
N ARG A 497 -22.15 -0.44 26.97
CA ARG A 497 -23.00 -0.69 25.80
C ARG A 497 -22.21 -0.97 24.53
N GLY A 498 -20.90 -0.69 24.53
CA GLY A 498 -20.01 -0.90 23.40
C GLY A 498 -18.68 -0.17 23.54
N VAL A 499 -17.93 -0.08 22.46
CA VAL A 499 -16.61 0.53 22.45
C VAL A 499 -16.71 2.03 22.14
N LEU A 500 -16.06 2.85 22.96
CA LEU A 500 -16.01 4.31 22.76
C LEU A 500 -14.85 4.70 21.86
N TYR A 501 -15.01 5.75 21.05
CA TYR A 501 -14.01 6.34 20.18
C TYR A 501 -13.45 7.66 20.71
N ILE A 502 -14.02 8.17 21.80
CA ILE A 502 -13.65 9.43 22.43
C ILE A 502 -13.38 9.27 23.92
N GLY A 503 -12.50 10.11 24.44
CA GLY A 503 -12.23 10.26 25.86
C GLY A 503 -13.02 11.38 26.52
N ALA A 504 -12.89 11.50 27.85
CA ALA A 504 -13.43 12.63 28.60
C ALA A 504 -12.85 13.97 28.11
N ASN A 505 -13.64 15.04 28.18
CA ASN A 505 -13.34 16.38 27.70
C ASN A 505 -13.24 16.55 26.17
N THR A 506 -13.45 15.51 25.36
CA THR A 506 -13.55 15.64 23.92
C THR A 506 -14.76 16.46 23.54
N GLU A 507 -14.61 17.43 22.64
CA GLU A 507 -15.71 18.20 22.07
C GLU A 507 -16.49 17.30 21.09
N VAL A 508 -17.80 17.34 21.20
CA VAL A 508 -18.73 16.60 20.34
C VAL A 508 -19.81 17.51 19.78
N TYR A 509 -20.42 17.09 18.67
CA TYR A 509 -21.58 17.77 18.06
C TYR A 509 -22.70 16.76 17.78
N GLU A 510 -23.89 17.26 17.55
CA GLU A 510 -25.06 16.43 17.21
C GLU A 510 -24.78 15.63 15.93
N GLY A 511 -25.00 14.31 15.95
CA GLY A 511 -24.74 13.42 14.84
C GLY A 511 -23.30 12.87 14.76
N MET A 512 -22.37 13.34 15.62
CA MET A 512 -21.04 12.76 15.73
C MET A 512 -21.14 11.35 16.32
N VAL A 513 -20.49 10.36 15.70
CA VAL A 513 -20.43 8.97 16.19
C VAL A 513 -19.29 8.86 17.19
N ILE A 514 -19.63 8.55 18.43
CA ILE A 514 -18.70 8.52 19.57
C ILE A 514 -18.35 7.11 20.03
N GLY A 515 -18.90 6.10 19.40
CA GLY A 515 -18.67 4.69 19.72
C GLY A 515 -19.57 3.77 18.90
N ASN A 516 -19.38 2.47 19.05
CA ASN A 516 -20.27 1.46 18.49
C ASN A 516 -21.09 0.77 19.58
N THR A 517 -22.20 0.13 19.17
CA THR A 517 -23.04 -0.67 20.06
C THR A 517 -22.78 -2.16 19.86
N ALA A 518 -22.80 -2.93 20.93
CA ALA A 518 -22.66 -4.39 20.87
C ALA A 518 -23.86 -5.10 20.20
N LYS A 519 -25.02 -4.43 20.07
CA LYS A 519 -26.29 -5.03 19.62
C LYS A 519 -26.65 -4.76 18.15
N GLY A 520 -25.82 -4.10 17.40
CA GLY A 520 -26.04 -3.86 15.96
C GLY A 520 -27.08 -2.77 15.61
N ASN A 521 -27.73 -2.14 16.58
CA ASN A 521 -28.67 -1.05 16.34
C ASN A 521 -28.07 0.30 16.74
N ASP A 522 -28.33 1.32 15.94
CA ASP A 522 -27.93 2.69 16.26
C ASP A 522 -28.59 3.18 17.56
N MET A 523 -27.84 3.96 18.30
CA MET A 523 -28.27 4.55 19.57
C MET A 523 -27.94 6.03 19.60
N ALA A 524 -28.96 6.85 19.82
CA ALA A 524 -28.77 8.26 20.14
C ALA A 524 -28.38 8.40 21.62
N VAL A 525 -27.27 9.06 21.89
CA VAL A 525 -26.68 9.15 23.24
C VAL A 525 -26.37 10.59 23.64
N ASN A 526 -26.37 10.84 24.94
CA ASN A 526 -25.98 12.15 25.48
C ASN A 526 -24.66 12.04 26.26
N PRO A 527 -23.52 12.35 25.63
CA PRO A 527 -22.19 12.23 26.28
C PRO A 527 -21.86 13.35 27.25
N ILE A 528 -22.67 14.41 27.33
CA ILE A 528 -22.41 15.57 28.19
C ILE A 528 -23.24 15.58 29.49
N LYS A 529 -24.01 14.51 29.75
CA LYS A 529 -24.88 14.43 30.95
C LYS A 529 -24.04 14.27 32.21
N GLY A 530 -24.09 15.28 33.06
CA GLY A 530 -23.45 15.26 34.38
C GLY A 530 -24.16 14.38 35.39
N LYS A 531 -23.50 14.08 36.52
CA LYS A 531 -24.10 13.45 37.67
C LYS A 531 -25.15 14.39 38.29
N ASN A 532 -26.39 13.98 38.44
CA ASN A 532 -27.37 14.76 39.19
C ASN A 532 -26.94 14.82 40.65
N LEU A 533 -26.75 16.04 41.15
CA LEU A 533 -26.48 16.27 42.56
C LEU A 533 -27.77 15.99 43.33
N THR A 534 -27.83 14.88 44.07
CA THR A 534 -28.88 14.63 45.02
C THR A 534 -28.41 15.07 46.40
N ASN A 535 -29.31 15.66 47.20
CA ASN A 535 -29.00 16.13 48.56
C ASN A 535 -28.62 15.03 49.57
N MET A 536 -28.66 13.75 49.18
CA MET A 536 -28.18 12.63 49.97
C MET A 536 -26.73 12.28 49.60
N ARG A 537 -25.78 12.73 50.40
CA ARG A 537 -24.41 12.22 50.38
C ARG A 537 -24.36 10.86 51.07
N SER A 538 -24.32 9.77 50.33
CA SER A 538 -23.84 8.50 50.85
C SER A 538 -22.31 8.50 50.78
N SER A 539 -21.63 8.11 51.84
CA SER A 539 -20.18 8.05 51.99
C SER A 539 -19.44 7.09 51.03
N GLY A 540 -20.20 6.40 50.15
CA GLY A 540 -19.65 5.54 49.08
C GLY A 540 -19.77 6.11 47.67
N ALA A 541 -20.21 7.36 47.51
CA ALA A 541 -20.56 7.92 46.19
C ALA A 541 -19.39 8.56 45.44
N ASP A 542 -18.21 8.62 45.99
CA ASP A 542 -16.99 9.20 45.37
C ASP A 542 -16.00 8.13 44.87
N ALA A 543 -16.48 6.95 44.45
CA ALA A 543 -15.66 5.99 43.75
C ALA A 543 -15.10 6.64 42.47
N ALA A 544 -13.80 6.54 42.28
CA ALA A 544 -13.15 7.04 41.08
C ALA A 544 -13.79 6.42 39.84
N ILE A 545 -14.15 7.24 38.87
CA ILE A 545 -14.69 6.78 37.60
C ILE A 545 -13.54 6.18 36.79
N HIS A 546 -13.59 4.87 36.59
CA HIS A 546 -12.67 4.18 35.70
C HIS A 546 -13.24 4.13 34.29
N LEU A 547 -12.57 4.79 33.33
CA LEU A 547 -12.86 4.66 31.90
C LEU A 547 -11.87 3.66 31.30
N VAL A 548 -12.42 2.71 30.54
CA VAL A 548 -11.60 1.88 29.65
C VAL A 548 -11.00 2.81 28.58
N PRO A 549 -9.72 2.66 28.20
CA PRO A 549 -9.15 3.42 27.11
C PRO A 549 -10.03 3.33 25.86
N HIS A 550 -10.37 4.48 25.30
CA HIS A 550 -11.16 4.53 24.07
C HIS A 550 -10.34 4.04 22.88
N MET A 551 -11.01 3.52 21.87
CA MET A 551 -10.38 3.13 20.62
C MET A 551 -10.07 4.39 19.79
N GLU A 552 -8.81 4.63 19.50
CA GLU A 552 -8.41 5.71 18.63
C GLU A 552 -8.81 5.42 17.18
N LEU A 553 -9.47 6.38 16.53
CA LEU A 553 -9.86 6.28 15.13
C LEU A 553 -8.68 6.67 14.24
N THR A 554 -8.22 5.72 13.44
CA THR A 554 -7.39 5.96 12.25
C THR A 554 -8.27 5.95 11.00
N ILE A 555 -7.75 6.36 9.85
CA ILE A 555 -8.49 6.33 8.59
C ILE A 555 -8.90 4.89 8.25
N GLU A 556 -8.00 3.93 8.39
CA GLU A 556 -8.25 2.51 8.12
C GLU A 556 -9.33 1.95 9.05
N ARG A 557 -9.23 2.20 10.35
CA ARG A 557 -10.28 1.79 11.31
C ARG A 557 -11.62 2.44 10.99
N GLY A 558 -11.59 3.72 10.58
CA GLY A 558 -12.78 4.42 10.13
C GLY A 558 -13.45 3.68 8.97
N PHE A 559 -12.70 3.27 7.95
CA PHE A 559 -13.23 2.52 6.81
C PHE A 559 -13.85 1.17 7.21
N GLU A 560 -13.24 0.47 8.16
CA GLU A 560 -13.71 -0.82 8.64
C GLU A 560 -15.04 -0.76 9.38
N ILE A 561 -15.24 0.28 10.20
CA ILE A 561 -16.36 0.35 11.15
C ILE A 561 -17.50 1.26 10.69
N MET A 562 -17.27 2.17 9.74
CA MET A 562 -18.31 3.11 9.30
C MET A 562 -19.47 2.41 8.59
N ALA A 563 -20.66 2.88 8.88
CA ALA A 563 -21.88 2.46 8.20
C ALA A 563 -22.06 3.22 6.86
N ASP A 564 -22.98 2.74 6.02
CA ASP A 564 -23.28 3.33 4.71
C ASP A 564 -23.95 4.72 4.80
N ASP A 565 -24.53 5.03 5.96
CA ASP A 565 -25.14 6.34 6.27
C ASP A 565 -24.21 7.29 7.03
N GLU A 566 -22.90 7.01 7.02
CA GLU A 566 -21.89 7.76 7.73
C GLU A 566 -20.86 8.38 6.77
N TYR A 567 -20.17 9.40 7.28
CA TYR A 567 -18.95 9.97 6.69
C TYR A 567 -17.81 9.89 7.69
N LEU A 568 -16.61 9.64 7.17
CA LEU A 568 -15.37 9.82 7.90
C LEU A 568 -14.86 11.25 7.66
N GLU A 569 -14.89 12.06 8.70
CA GLU A 569 -14.35 13.41 8.72
C GLU A 569 -12.85 13.33 9.02
N VAL A 570 -12.02 13.86 8.14
CA VAL A 570 -10.56 13.84 8.25
C VAL A 570 -10.03 15.27 8.24
N THR A 571 -9.29 15.62 9.27
CA THR A 571 -8.67 16.94 9.43
C THR A 571 -7.19 16.75 9.80
N PRO A 572 -6.35 17.79 9.76
CA PRO A 572 -4.93 17.68 10.15
C PRO A 572 -4.69 17.06 11.54
N HIS A 573 -5.61 17.27 12.48
CA HIS A 573 -5.44 16.86 13.87
C HIS A 573 -6.41 15.77 14.33
N SER A 574 -7.49 15.50 13.58
CA SER A 574 -8.56 14.62 14.05
C SER A 574 -9.13 13.73 12.93
N VAL A 575 -9.51 12.53 13.30
CA VAL A 575 -10.32 11.63 12.49
C VAL A 575 -11.59 11.34 13.28
N ARG A 576 -12.76 11.61 12.71
CA ARG A 576 -14.07 11.48 13.37
C ARG A 576 -15.06 10.78 12.46
N LEU A 577 -15.95 10.00 13.03
CA LEU A 577 -17.12 9.47 12.33
C LEU A 577 -18.34 10.34 12.62
N ARG A 578 -19.18 10.55 11.63
CA ARG A 578 -20.45 11.25 11.78
C ARG A 578 -21.53 10.67 10.90
N LYS A 579 -22.78 10.81 11.32
CA LYS A 579 -23.93 10.51 10.46
C LYS A 579 -24.04 11.53 9.32
N GLN A 580 -24.43 11.08 8.12
CA GLN A 580 -24.70 11.97 6.97
C GLN A 580 -25.78 12.98 7.31
N ILE A 581 -26.87 12.54 7.95
CA ILE A 581 -27.92 13.40 8.47
C ILE A 581 -27.67 13.57 9.98
N LEU A 582 -27.26 14.76 10.41
CA LEU A 582 -26.86 14.99 11.80
C LEU A 582 -28.02 14.89 12.79
N ASN A 583 -29.20 15.42 12.43
CA ASN A 583 -30.36 15.45 13.32
C ASN A 583 -31.08 14.08 13.39
N GLU A 584 -31.28 13.56 14.59
CA GLU A 584 -31.91 12.26 14.82
C GLU A 584 -33.32 12.14 14.23
N THR A 585 -34.16 13.17 14.42
CA THR A 585 -35.54 13.15 13.91
C THR A 585 -35.59 13.05 12.39
N GLN A 586 -34.67 13.77 11.72
CA GLN A 586 -34.55 13.72 10.27
C GLN A 586 -34.04 12.35 9.79
N ARG A 587 -33.09 11.72 10.51
CA ARG A 587 -32.64 10.34 10.22
C ARG A 587 -33.79 9.34 10.26
N VAL A 588 -34.58 9.38 11.34
CA VAL A 588 -35.75 8.48 11.50
C VAL A 588 -36.79 8.70 10.39
N GLN A 589 -37.04 9.98 10.00
CA GLN A 589 -37.94 10.28 8.89
C GLN A 589 -37.42 9.78 7.54
N ALA A 590 -36.11 9.95 7.27
CA ALA A 590 -35.47 9.45 6.07
C ALA A 590 -35.49 7.90 5.97
N GLY A 591 -35.28 7.21 7.09
CA GLY A 591 -35.38 5.77 7.18
C GLY A 591 -36.79 5.24 6.87
N ARG A 592 -37.83 5.92 7.37
CA ARG A 592 -39.25 5.57 7.08
C ARG A 592 -39.66 5.77 5.62
N LYS A 593 -38.96 6.65 4.88
CA LYS A 593 -39.21 6.85 3.44
C LYS A 593 -38.52 5.81 2.56
N LYS A 594 -37.50 5.13 3.07
CA LYS A 594 -36.76 4.09 2.34
C LYS A 594 -37.32 2.67 2.57
N ALA A 595 -38.05 2.46 3.67
CA ALA A 595 -38.78 1.22 3.98
C ALA A 595 -40.17 1.23 3.37
#